data_1031dc146e6fb0040e312540f511c346
#
_entry.id   1031dc146e6fb0040e312540f511c346
#
_cell.length_a   1.000
_cell.length_b   1.000
_cell.length_c   1.000
_cell.angle_alpha   90.00
_cell.angle_beta   90.00
_cell.angle_gamma   90.00
#
_symmetry.space_group_name_H-M   'P 1'
#
loop_
_entity.id
_entity.type
_entity.pdbx_description
1 polymer ?
#
loop_
_entity_poly.entity_id
_entity_poly.type
_entity_poly.pdbx_seq_one_letter_code
_entity_poly.pdbx_strand_id
1 'polypeptide(L)'
;MIHCYEDAIDNVVAHLKIEHDIDVVFEDEELGAYYHDAKIIGINTNETLQEQLYVLLHEAGHAILKIEHKKYLETCDETLQGKLSLLREEMEAWKEGKALADNMGIPINEGTWAVFCKQNLEDYIEWATS
;
A
#
# COMPACT_ATOMS: atom_id res chain seq x y z
N MET A 1 -2.26 1.75 22.97
CA MET A 1 -0.86 1.87 22.49
C MET A 1 -0.45 0.63 21.71
N ILE A 2 0.19 0.83 20.57
CA ILE A 2 0.61 -0.26 19.70
C ILE A 2 2.04 -0.64 20.06
N HIS A 3 2.25 -1.89 20.52
CA HIS A 3 3.54 -2.36 21.02
C HIS A 3 4.32 -3.26 20.09
N CYS A 4 3.66 -3.82 19.06
CA CYS A 4 4.31 -4.75 18.15
C CYS A 4 3.68 -4.71 16.77
N TYR A 5 4.35 -5.33 15.81
CA TYR A 5 3.87 -5.35 14.43
C TYR A 5 2.56 -6.11 14.27
N GLU A 6 2.36 -7.20 15.03
CA GLU A 6 1.10 -7.95 14.96
C GLU A 6 -0.09 -7.07 15.37
N ASP A 7 0.04 -6.33 16.47
CA ASP A 7 -1.01 -5.43 16.91
C ASP A 7 -1.28 -4.33 15.89
N ALA A 8 -0.23 -3.78 15.31
CA ALA A 8 -0.36 -2.77 14.27
C ALA A 8 -1.11 -3.32 13.06
N ILE A 9 -0.73 -4.52 12.60
CA ILE A 9 -1.40 -5.18 11.48
C ILE A 9 -2.88 -5.40 11.80
N ASP A 10 -3.19 -5.94 12.97
CA ASP A 10 -4.56 -6.19 13.38
C ASP A 10 -5.38 -4.91 13.41
N ASN A 11 -4.81 -3.83 13.89
CA ASN A 11 -5.49 -2.54 13.93
C ASN A 11 -5.74 -1.97 12.53
N VAL A 12 -4.80 -2.10 11.63
CA VAL A 12 -4.98 -1.65 10.24
C VAL A 12 -6.06 -2.49 9.55
N VAL A 13 -6.03 -3.82 9.73
CA VAL A 13 -7.05 -4.71 9.18
C VAL A 13 -8.45 -4.31 9.64
N ALA A 14 -8.61 -4.08 10.96
CA ALA A 14 -9.89 -3.68 11.53
C ALA A 14 -10.34 -2.32 11.00
N HIS A 15 -9.42 -1.36 10.91
CA HIS A 15 -9.72 -0.03 10.37
C HIS A 15 -10.21 -0.09 8.92
N LEU A 16 -9.51 -0.86 8.08
CA LEU A 16 -9.88 -1.00 6.68
C LEU A 16 -11.26 -1.64 6.53
N LYS A 17 -11.59 -2.62 7.35
CA LYS A 17 -12.91 -3.26 7.30
C LYS A 17 -14.00 -2.30 7.74
N ILE A 18 -13.81 -1.61 8.85
CA ILE A 18 -14.82 -0.73 9.44
C ILE A 18 -15.04 0.53 8.61
N GLU A 19 -13.97 1.20 8.19
CA GLU A 19 -14.04 2.51 7.53
C GLU A 19 -14.19 2.42 6.01
N HIS A 20 -13.71 1.35 5.38
CA HIS A 20 -13.64 1.26 3.92
C HIS A 20 -14.25 -0.01 3.34
N ASP A 21 -14.71 -0.93 4.19
CA ASP A 21 -15.24 -2.23 3.78
C ASP A 21 -14.26 -3.03 2.92
N ILE A 22 -12.99 -3.01 3.32
CA ILE A 22 -11.91 -3.72 2.66
C ILE A 22 -11.50 -4.92 3.51
N ASP A 23 -11.44 -6.10 2.88
CA ASP A 23 -10.94 -7.31 3.50
C ASP A 23 -9.45 -7.48 3.22
N VAL A 24 -8.73 -8.01 4.20
CA VAL A 24 -7.30 -8.33 4.05
C VAL A 24 -7.14 -9.84 4.12
N VAL A 25 -6.48 -10.42 3.12
CA VAL A 25 -6.24 -11.86 3.02
C VAL A 25 -4.74 -12.13 3.17
N PHE A 26 -4.41 -13.09 4.03
CA PHE A 26 -3.03 -13.48 4.29
C PHE A 26 -2.78 -14.89 3.73
N GLU A 27 -1.90 -14.99 2.76
CA GLU A 27 -1.58 -16.27 2.09
C GLU A 27 -0.10 -16.38 1.79
N ASP A 28 0.41 -17.61 1.76
CA ASP A 28 1.84 -17.89 1.58
C ASP A 28 2.38 -17.45 0.21
N GLU A 29 1.56 -17.50 -0.81
CA GLU A 29 1.98 -17.18 -2.18
C GLU A 29 1.42 -15.84 -2.66
N GLU A 30 0.77 -15.08 -1.76
CA GLU A 30 0.18 -13.81 -2.13
C GLU A 30 1.26 -12.77 -2.44
N LEU A 31 1.09 -12.06 -3.53
CA LEU A 31 1.89 -10.86 -3.82
C LEU A 31 1.15 -9.68 -3.24
N GLY A 32 1.84 -8.84 -2.48
CA GLY A 32 1.22 -7.65 -1.91
C GLY A 32 0.50 -6.84 -2.99
N ALA A 33 -0.81 -6.77 -2.92
CA ALA A 33 -1.62 -6.12 -3.94
C ALA A 33 -3.00 -5.74 -3.41
N TYR A 34 -3.56 -4.68 -3.98
CA TYR A 34 -4.95 -4.30 -3.75
C TYR A 34 -5.79 -4.62 -4.98
N TYR A 35 -6.83 -5.40 -4.80
CA TYR A 35 -7.78 -5.78 -5.85
C TYR A 35 -9.02 -4.89 -5.72
N HIS A 36 -9.07 -3.83 -6.50
CA HIS A 36 -10.09 -2.78 -6.38
C HIS A 36 -11.52 -3.30 -6.51
N ASP A 37 -11.79 -4.13 -7.51
CA ASP A 37 -13.15 -4.62 -7.78
C ASP A 37 -13.70 -5.49 -6.65
N ALA A 38 -12.83 -6.28 -6.02
CA ALA A 38 -13.20 -7.16 -4.93
C ALA A 38 -13.06 -6.49 -3.56
N LYS A 39 -12.42 -5.34 -3.47
CA LYS A 39 -12.08 -4.66 -2.23
C LYS A 39 -11.31 -5.57 -1.29
N ILE A 40 -10.26 -6.18 -1.80
CA ILE A 40 -9.40 -7.11 -1.07
C ILE A 40 -7.96 -6.67 -1.19
N ILE A 41 -7.23 -6.72 -0.07
CA ILE A 41 -5.77 -6.58 -0.05
C ILE A 41 -5.17 -7.95 0.27
N GLY A 42 -4.25 -8.41 -0.58
CA GLY A 42 -3.52 -9.66 -0.36
C GLY A 42 -2.15 -9.38 0.25
N ILE A 43 -1.80 -10.14 1.29
CA ILE A 43 -0.52 -10.00 1.99
C ILE A 43 0.19 -11.35 2.05
N ASN A 44 1.48 -11.36 1.72
CA ASN A 44 2.31 -12.56 1.74
C ASN A 44 2.80 -12.85 3.15
N THR A 45 2.40 -13.99 3.71
CA THR A 45 2.78 -14.39 5.07
C THR A 45 4.23 -14.86 5.18
N ASN A 46 4.92 -15.07 4.07
CA ASN A 46 6.35 -15.41 4.09
C ASN A 46 7.26 -14.21 4.34
N GLU A 47 6.72 -13.01 4.25
CA GLU A 47 7.46 -11.79 4.58
C GLU A 47 7.55 -11.62 6.11
N THR A 48 8.51 -10.81 6.58
CA THR A 48 8.58 -10.47 7.99
C THR A 48 7.34 -9.67 8.40
N LEU A 49 7.05 -9.61 9.70
CA LEU A 49 5.91 -8.83 10.18
C LEU A 49 6.04 -7.35 9.84
N GLN A 50 7.25 -6.79 9.91
CA GLN A 50 7.48 -5.40 9.49
C GLN A 50 7.17 -5.20 8.02
N GLU A 51 7.63 -6.10 7.16
CA GLU A 51 7.37 -6.04 5.72
C GLU A 51 5.87 -6.19 5.44
N GLN A 52 5.21 -7.13 6.11
CA GLN A 52 3.76 -7.30 5.99
C GLN A 52 3.02 -6.03 6.36
N LEU A 53 3.40 -5.38 7.46
CA LEU A 53 2.78 -4.12 7.88
C LEU A 53 3.00 -3.02 6.84
N TYR A 54 4.22 -2.87 6.34
CA TYR A 54 4.54 -1.77 5.41
C TYR A 54 3.87 -2.00 4.05
N VAL A 55 3.84 -3.24 3.57
CA VAL A 55 3.09 -3.58 2.35
C VAL A 55 1.60 -3.33 2.55
N LEU A 56 1.05 -3.73 3.70
CA LEU A 56 -0.36 -3.49 4.01
C LEU A 56 -0.69 -1.99 3.99
N LEU A 57 0.14 -1.17 4.61
CA LEU A 57 -0.05 0.28 4.61
C LEU A 57 0.03 0.87 3.19
N HIS A 58 0.97 0.41 2.38
CA HIS A 58 1.10 0.84 1.00
C HIS A 58 -0.14 0.46 0.17
N GLU A 59 -0.60 -0.78 0.30
CA GLU A 59 -1.79 -1.23 -0.42
C GLU A 59 -3.06 -0.54 0.11
N ALA A 60 -3.11 -0.24 1.40
CA ALA A 60 -4.18 0.58 1.97
C ALA A 60 -4.16 1.99 1.36
N GLY A 61 -2.98 2.55 1.13
CA GLY A 61 -2.83 3.82 0.44
C GLY A 61 -3.46 3.80 -0.95
N HIS A 62 -3.18 2.76 -1.75
CA HIS A 62 -3.82 2.56 -3.04
C HIS A 62 -5.33 2.49 -2.93
N ALA A 63 -5.82 1.72 -1.97
CA ALA A 63 -7.25 1.52 -1.77
C ALA A 63 -7.95 2.84 -1.43
N ILE A 64 -7.39 3.62 -0.53
CA ILE A 64 -7.94 4.91 -0.13
C ILE A 64 -7.97 5.88 -1.31
N LEU A 65 -6.89 5.96 -2.06
CA LEU A 65 -6.82 6.84 -3.23
C LEU A 65 -7.88 6.46 -4.28
N LYS A 66 -8.04 5.19 -4.56
CA LYS A 66 -8.98 4.72 -5.57
C LYS A 66 -10.44 4.90 -5.15
N ILE A 67 -10.73 4.72 -3.86
CA ILE A 67 -12.09 4.86 -3.34
C ILE A 67 -12.47 6.33 -3.17
N GLU A 68 -11.59 7.14 -2.59
CA GLU A 68 -11.90 8.52 -2.22
C GLU A 68 -11.64 9.52 -3.33
N HIS A 69 -10.57 9.33 -4.09
CA HIS A 69 -10.13 10.33 -5.08
C HIS A 69 -10.46 9.95 -6.52
N LYS A 70 -10.37 8.68 -6.86
CA LYS A 70 -10.69 8.13 -8.19
C LYS A 70 -9.86 8.69 -9.35
N LYS A 71 -8.89 9.55 -9.09
CA LYS A 71 -8.17 10.25 -10.15
C LYS A 71 -7.15 9.40 -10.91
N TYR A 72 -6.83 8.22 -10.41
CA TYR A 72 -5.84 7.33 -11.03
C TYR A 72 -6.45 6.07 -11.65
N LEU A 73 -7.78 5.95 -11.69
CA LEU A 73 -8.45 4.73 -12.13
C LEU A 73 -8.35 4.48 -13.62
N GLU A 74 -8.11 5.48 -14.42
CA GLU A 74 -8.27 5.42 -15.87
C GLU A 74 -6.98 5.20 -16.64
N THR A 75 -5.83 5.19 -15.97
CA THR A 75 -4.56 5.24 -16.66
C THR A 75 -3.86 3.90 -16.65
N CYS A 76 -4.04 3.13 -17.69
CA CYS A 76 -3.41 1.82 -17.85
C CYS A 76 -2.69 1.65 -19.19
N ASP A 77 -2.42 2.74 -19.90
CA ASP A 77 -1.80 2.63 -21.21
C ASP A 77 -0.28 2.68 -21.15
N GLU A 78 0.35 2.27 -22.24
CA GLU A 78 1.81 2.20 -22.35
C GLU A 78 2.45 3.52 -22.80
N THR A 79 1.67 4.59 -22.91
CA THR A 79 2.22 5.90 -23.26
C THR A 79 3.06 6.42 -22.09
N LEU A 80 3.97 7.34 -22.40
CA LEU A 80 4.77 8.00 -21.36
C LEU A 80 3.87 8.66 -20.32
N GLN A 81 2.80 9.32 -20.75
CA GLN A 81 1.88 9.98 -19.84
C GLN A 81 1.17 8.97 -18.93
N GLY A 82 0.75 7.82 -19.47
CA GLY A 82 0.15 6.75 -18.67
C GLY A 82 1.12 6.19 -17.65
N LYS A 83 2.37 5.97 -18.06
CA LYS A 83 3.42 5.48 -17.16
C LYS A 83 3.71 6.48 -16.04
N LEU A 84 3.77 7.76 -16.36
CA LEU A 84 3.99 8.81 -15.35
C LEU A 84 2.82 8.91 -14.37
N SER A 85 1.59 8.72 -14.84
CA SER A 85 0.41 8.71 -13.97
C SER A 85 0.45 7.55 -12.97
N LEU A 86 0.86 6.37 -13.42
CA LEU A 86 1.01 5.21 -12.54
C LEU A 86 2.13 5.43 -11.50
N LEU A 87 3.25 6.02 -11.93
CA LEU A 87 4.32 6.37 -11.00
C LEU A 87 3.82 7.35 -9.93
N ARG A 88 3.06 8.36 -10.34
CA ARG A 88 2.48 9.32 -9.40
C ARG A 88 1.54 8.63 -8.42
N GLU A 89 0.71 7.70 -8.89
CA GLU A 89 -0.17 6.91 -8.03
C GLU A 89 0.63 6.16 -6.96
N GLU A 90 1.75 5.53 -7.36
CA GLU A 90 2.61 4.82 -6.42
C GLU A 90 3.16 5.77 -5.36
N MET A 91 3.64 6.94 -5.76
CA MET A 91 4.16 7.94 -4.81
C MET A 91 3.08 8.38 -3.82
N GLU A 92 1.87 8.64 -4.31
CA GLU A 92 0.76 9.06 -3.46
C GLU A 92 0.31 7.93 -2.53
N ALA A 93 0.32 6.68 -3.01
CA ALA A 93 -0.04 5.53 -2.17
C ALA A 93 0.91 5.37 -0.97
N TRP A 94 2.21 5.57 -1.16
CA TRP A 94 3.17 5.54 -0.06
C TRP A 94 2.89 6.66 0.94
N LYS A 95 2.57 7.86 0.47
CA LYS A 95 2.21 8.99 1.34
C LYS A 95 0.94 8.71 2.13
N GLU A 96 -0.09 8.19 1.47
CA GLU A 96 -1.36 7.87 2.12
C GLU A 96 -1.19 6.76 3.17
N GLY A 97 -0.39 5.75 2.85
CA GLY A 97 -0.11 4.68 3.80
C GLY A 97 0.60 5.20 5.04
N LYS A 98 1.57 6.09 4.88
CA LYS A 98 2.25 6.69 6.01
C LYS A 98 1.33 7.60 6.82
N ALA A 99 0.48 8.38 6.16
CA ALA A 99 -0.50 9.22 6.82
C ALA A 99 -1.48 8.37 7.64
N LEU A 100 -1.90 7.22 7.11
CA LEU A 100 -2.75 6.28 7.84
C LEU A 100 -2.05 5.79 9.11
N ALA A 101 -0.79 5.39 9.00
CA ALA A 101 -0.01 4.94 10.17
C ALA A 101 0.10 6.05 11.21
N ASP A 102 0.40 7.27 10.79
CA ASP A 102 0.50 8.42 11.69
C ASP A 102 -0.83 8.67 12.41
N ASN A 103 -1.94 8.62 11.68
CA ASN A 103 -3.28 8.84 12.25
C ASN A 103 -3.67 7.75 13.24
N MET A 104 -3.19 6.53 13.03
CA MET A 104 -3.49 5.40 13.91
C MET A 104 -2.49 5.24 15.07
N GLY A 105 -1.48 6.11 15.13
CA GLY A 105 -0.46 6.02 16.19
C GLY A 105 0.49 4.84 16.01
N ILE A 106 0.67 4.36 14.77
CA ILE A 106 1.59 3.27 14.47
C ILE A 106 2.99 3.84 14.27
N PRO A 107 3.97 3.43 15.09
CA PRO A 107 5.34 3.90 14.91
C PRO A 107 5.95 3.30 13.65
N ILE A 108 6.51 4.16 12.81
CA ILE A 108 7.18 3.76 11.58
C ILE A 108 8.68 4.05 11.71
N ASN A 109 9.51 3.05 11.37
CA ASN A 109 10.94 3.30 11.24
C ASN A 109 11.15 4.06 9.92
N GLU A 110 11.46 5.34 10.03
CA GLU A 110 11.58 6.23 8.86
C GLU A 110 12.61 5.74 7.86
N GLY A 111 13.75 5.23 8.33
CA GLY A 111 14.79 4.72 7.45
C GLY A 111 14.34 3.49 6.67
N THR A 112 13.71 2.55 7.34
CA THR A 112 13.21 1.33 6.70
C THR A 112 12.06 1.64 5.72
N TRP A 113 11.14 2.51 6.12
CA TRP A 113 10.05 2.96 5.26
C TRP A 113 10.59 3.59 3.98
N ALA A 114 11.60 4.47 4.11
CA ALA A 114 12.22 5.12 2.97
C ALA A 114 12.88 4.12 2.02
N VAL A 115 13.50 3.06 2.55
CA VAL A 115 14.11 2.01 1.73
C VAL A 115 13.05 1.27 0.92
N PHE A 116 11.95 0.86 1.55
CA PHE A 116 10.85 0.19 0.84
C PHE A 116 10.25 1.08 -0.24
N CYS A 117 9.98 2.33 0.11
CA CYS A 117 9.43 3.32 -0.82
C CYS A 117 10.36 3.51 -2.03
N LYS A 118 11.64 3.75 -1.77
CA LYS A 118 12.63 3.97 -2.82
C LYS A 118 12.75 2.77 -3.75
N GLN A 119 12.82 1.57 -3.20
CA GLN A 119 12.96 0.35 -3.99
C GLN A 119 11.75 0.13 -4.89
N ASN A 120 10.56 0.32 -4.37
CA ASN A 120 9.32 0.22 -5.15
C ASN A 120 9.28 1.26 -6.26
N LEU A 121 9.62 2.51 -5.95
CA LEU A 121 9.60 3.59 -6.94
C LEU A 121 10.68 3.41 -8.01
N GLU A 122 11.86 2.90 -7.65
CA GLU A 122 12.90 2.60 -8.64
C GLU A 122 12.43 1.60 -9.67
N ASP A 123 11.71 0.55 -9.27
CA ASP A 123 11.15 -0.44 -10.18
C ASP A 123 10.17 0.21 -11.16
N TYR A 124 9.33 1.11 -10.67
CA TYR A 124 8.40 1.85 -11.52
C TYR A 124 9.11 2.82 -12.46
N ILE A 125 10.16 3.49 -12.01
CA ILE A 125 10.95 4.40 -12.83
C ILE A 125 11.63 3.62 -13.95
N GLU A 126 12.22 2.47 -13.64
CA GLU A 126 12.85 1.62 -14.63
C GLU A 126 11.85 1.19 -15.71
N TRP A 127 10.65 0.74 -15.29
CA TRP A 127 9.59 0.39 -16.22
C TRP A 127 9.16 1.58 -17.07
N ALA A 128 8.98 2.75 -16.46
CA ALA A 128 8.50 3.95 -17.17
C ALA A 128 9.51 4.47 -18.20
N THR A 129 10.81 4.23 -17.98
CA THR A 129 11.87 4.73 -18.84
C THR A 129 12.42 3.69 -19.81
N SER A 130 11.87 2.49 -19.81
CA SER A 130 12.30 1.41 -20.70
C SER A 130 11.69 1.49 -22.10
#